data_ee7936edb46e9cfafbb49e8063c6a4c3
#
_entry.id   ee7936edb46e9cfafbb49e8063c6a4c3
#
_cell.length_a   1.000
_cell.length_b   1.000
_cell.length_c   1.000
_cell.angle_alpha   90.00
_cell.angle_beta   90.00
_cell.angle_gamma   90.00
#
_symmetry.space_group_name_H-M   'P 1'
#
loop_
_entity.id
_entity.type
_entity.pdbx_description
1 polymer ?
#
loop_
_entity_poly.entity_id
_entity_poly.type
_entity_poly.pdbx_seq_one_letter_code
_entity_poly.pdbx_strand_id
1 'polypeptide(L)'
;MDIGFIGVGQMGFHMARRLIEAGHRVLVTDISAEAVNRLAALGAHPRDCPRAIADEAETVMASLPTPDVVRAVATGDAGVIEGRRVRRFVDLSTTGAVMARRVFDAIKARGIVQIDSPVSGGVTGAAKGTLAVMVSGPRAEVRAVEGALAVLGKVFFIGEQSGAGQTMKLCNNFLSAAAMTATSEAMVMGVKAGLDPSLMLDVINSGSGRNTATEDKFGRAVLPRLFNLGFTTGLMTKDLKLCLAEGRALGVPMEVAQAVTAMLERTCSEIGPDKDLTTVVQTVERRAGVKCAGGAKAARCPNDRRMRPPAPYMMANSALRRSVTSMQPG
;
A
#
# COMPACT_ATOMS: atom_id res chain seq x y z
N MET A 1 -19.17 6.65 -21.47
CA MET A 1 -18.49 5.59 -22.26
C MET A 1 -18.81 4.23 -21.67
N ASP A 2 -18.67 3.16 -22.47
CA ASP A 2 -18.80 1.78 -21.97
C ASP A 2 -17.48 1.35 -21.36
N ILE A 3 -17.50 0.97 -20.09
CA ILE A 3 -16.33 0.54 -19.33
C ILE A 3 -16.58 -0.86 -18.77
N GLY A 4 -15.71 -1.81 -19.10
CA GLY A 4 -15.64 -3.07 -18.40
C GLY A 4 -14.89 -2.91 -17.08
N PHE A 5 -15.35 -3.53 -15.98
CA PHE A 5 -14.67 -3.52 -14.71
C PHE A 5 -14.59 -4.93 -14.12
N ILE A 6 -13.39 -5.45 -13.97
CA ILE A 6 -13.11 -6.80 -13.48
C ILE A 6 -12.47 -6.73 -12.10
N GLY A 7 -13.04 -7.45 -11.14
CA GLY A 7 -12.60 -7.42 -9.76
C GLY A 7 -13.26 -6.29 -8.98
N VAL A 8 -14.43 -6.58 -8.40
CA VAL A 8 -15.25 -5.62 -7.65
C VAL A 8 -15.23 -5.89 -6.14
N GLY A 9 -14.10 -6.36 -5.64
CA GLY A 9 -13.81 -6.47 -4.22
C GLY A 9 -13.74 -5.12 -3.52
N GLN A 10 -13.03 -5.04 -2.38
CA GLN A 10 -13.03 -3.84 -1.50
C GLN A 10 -12.67 -2.53 -2.21
N MET A 11 -11.66 -2.53 -3.08
CA MET A 11 -11.24 -1.35 -3.84
C MET A 11 -12.11 -1.18 -5.09
N GLY A 12 -12.24 -2.26 -5.88
CA GLY A 12 -12.94 -2.23 -7.16
C GLY A 12 -14.41 -1.85 -7.05
N PHE A 13 -15.10 -2.27 -5.99
CA PHE A 13 -16.47 -1.87 -5.71
C PHE A 13 -16.64 -0.35 -5.70
N HIS A 14 -15.81 0.35 -4.94
CA HIS A 14 -15.89 1.80 -4.83
C HIS A 14 -15.50 2.51 -6.12
N MET A 15 -14.48 2.00 -6.81
CA MET A 15 -14.06 2.56 -8.11
C MET A 15 -15.14 2.38 -9.18
N ALA A 16 -15.70 1.19 -9.32
CA ALA A 16 -16.80 0.91 -10.25
C ALA A 16 -18.05 1.74 -9.93
N ARG A 17 -18.44 1.84 -8.66
CA ARG A 17 -19.54 2.69 -8.21
C ARG A 17 -19.34 4.15 -8.64
N ARG A 18 -18.17 4.71 -8.44
CA ARG A 18 -17.88 6.09 -8.84
C ARG A 18 -17.97 6.30 -10.35
N LEU A 19 -17.56 5.32 -11.14
CA LEU A 19 -17.73 5.39 -12.60
C LEU A 19 -19.22 5.37 -13.00
N ILE A 20 -20.06 4.58 -12.31
CA ILE A 20 -21.52 4.59 -12.51
C ILE A 20 -22.10 5.96 -12.14
N GLU A 21 -21.74 6.49 -10.95
CA GLU A 21 -22.17 7.82 -10.47
C GLU A 21 -21.75 8.95 -11.43
N ALA A 22 -20.64 8.78 -12.15
CA ALA A 22 -20.16 9.71 -13.19
C ALA A 22 -20.86 9.54 -14.55
N GLY A 23 -21.87 8.67 -14.66
CA GLY A 23 -22.67 8.47 -15.87
C GLY A 23 -22.03 7.51 -16.91
N HIS A 24 -21.05 6.70 -16.52
CA HIS A 24 -20.52 5.66 -17.41
C HIS A 24 -21.43 4.41 -17.36
N ARG A 25 -21.59 3.72 -18.50
CA ARG A 25 -22.16 2.38 -18.53
C ARG A 25 -21.07 1.39 -18.10
N VAL A 26 -21.22 0.77 -16.94
CA VAL A 26 -20.20 -0.12 -16.35
C VAL A 26 -20.66 -1.58 -16.39
N LEU A 27 -19.91 -2.40 -17.14
CA LEU A 27 -20.09 -3.85 -17.17
C LEU A 27 -19.17 -4.47 -16.12
N VAL A 28 -19.68 -5.37 -15.29
CA VAL A 28 -18.91 -5.90 -14.15
C VAL A 28 -18.87 -7.42 -14.13
N THR A 29 -17.72 -7.97 -13.68
CA THR A 29 -17.59 -9.39 -13.31
C THR A 29 -16.64 -9.53 -12.11
N ASP A 30 -16.93 -10.51 -11.26
CA ASP A 30 -16.12 -10.95 -10.12
C ASP A 30 -16.47 -12.40 -9.79
N ILE A 31 -15.59 -13.09 -9.07
CA ILE A 31 -15.87 -14.42 -8.52
C ILE A 31 -16.92 -14.36 -7.38
N SER A 32 -17.10 -13.19 -6.75
CA SER A 32 -18.12 -12.94 -5.74
C SER A 32 -19.41 -12.44 -6.38
N ALA A 33 -20.40 -13.32 -6.52
CA ALA A 33 -21.73 -12.95 -6.98
C ALA A 33 -22.38 -11.86 -6.09
N GLU A 34 -22.12 -11.89 -4.78
CA GLU A 34 -22.61 -10.85 -3.85
C GLU A 34 -22.08 -9.46 -4.22
N ALA A 35 -20.79 -9.34 -4.47
CA ALA A 35 -20.17 -8.06 -4.85
C ALA A 35 -20.72 -7.54 -6.19
N VAL A 36 -20.92 -8.44 -7.17
CA VAL A 36 -21.54 -8.14 -8.47
C VAL A 36 -22.97 -7.64 -8.28
N ASN A 37 -23.80 -8.36 -7.49
CA ASN A 37 -25.19 -8.01 -7.25
C ASN A 37 -25.35 -6.64 -6.54
N ARG A 38 -24.47 -6.34 -5.62
CA ARG A 38 -24.44 -5.02 -4.94
C ARG A 38 -24.19 -3.88 -5.92
N LEU A 39 -23.32 -4.05 -6.92
CA LEU A 39 -23.10 -3.05 -7.96
C LEU A 39 -24.22 -3.02 -8.99
N ALA A 40 -24.82 -4.17 -9.32
CA ALA A 40 -25.99 -4.23 -10.21
C ALA A 40 -27.15 -3.41 -9.64
N ALA A 41 -27.38 -3.46 -8.33
CA ALA A 41 -28.36 -2.62 -7.65
C ALA A 41 -28.08 -1.10 -7.75
N LEU A 42 -26.84 -0.73 -8.10
CA LEU A 42 -26.40 0.66 -8.33
C LEU A 42 -26.31 1.02 -9.82
N GLY A 43 -26.77 0.13 -10.72
CA GLY A 43 -26.82 0.37 -12.16
C GLY A 43 -25.66 -0.24 -12.97
N ALA A 44 -24.83 -1.11 -12.38
CA ALA A 44 -23.88 -1.90 -13.15
C ALA A 44 -24.56 -3.00 -13.96
N HIS A 45 -23.92 -3.45 -15.04
CA HIS A 45 -24.38 -4.53 -15.92
C HIS A 45 -23.52 -5.79 -15.72
N PRO A 46 -23.97 -6.82 -14.99
CA PRO A 46 -23.23 -8.05 -14.79
C PRO A 46 -22.88 -8.80 -16.07
N ARG A 47 -21.72 -9.45 -16.07
CA ARG A 47 -21.27 -10.38 -17.12
C ARG A 47 -20.60 -11.58 -16.47
N ASP A 48 -20.69 -12.73 -17.16
CA ASP A 48 -20.27 -14.01 -16.59
C ASP A 48 -18.75 -14.16 -16.52
N CYS A 49 -17.99 -13.50 -17.42
CA CYS A 49 -16.54 -13.64 -17.48
C CYS A 49 -15.86 -12.40 -18.10
N PRO A 50 -14.52 -12.28 -17.97
CA PRO A 50 -13.75 -11.21 -18.57
C PRO A 50 -13.93 -11.06 -20.08
N ARG A 51 -14.00 -12.17 -20.83
CA ARG A 51 -14.24 -12.16 -22.27
C ARG A 51 -15.58 -11.51 -22.62
N ALA A 52 -16.67 -11.86 -21.92
CA ALA A 52 -17.99 -11.30 -22.18
C ALA A 52 -18.00 -9.76 -21.99
N ILE A 53 -17.23 -9.24 -21.02
CA ILE A 53 -17.00 -7.80 -20.87
C ILE A 53 -16.23 -7.23 -22.07
N ALA A 54 -15.16 -7.90 -22.48
CA ALA A 54 -14.27 -7.47 -23.57
C ALA A 54 -14.92 -7.60 -24.98
N ASP A 55 -15.99 -8.37 -25.09
CA ASP A 55 -16.82 -8.42 -26.29
C ASP A 55 -17.73 -7.19 -26.45
N GLU A 56 -17.99 -6.43 -25.36
CA GLU A 56 -18.90 -5.28 -25.37
C GLU A 56 -18.23 -3.94 -25.09
N ALA A 57 -17.15 -3.91 -24.29
CA ALA A 57 -16.47 -2.67 -23.91
C ALA A 57 -15.11 -2.49 -24.64
N GLU A 58 -14.84 -1.28 -25.16
CA GLU A 58 -13.52 -0.95 -25.72
C GLU A 58 -12.46 -0.74 -24.64
N THR A 59 -12.85 -0.35 -23.44
CA THR A 59 -11.96 -0.15 -22.29
C THR A 59 -12.33 -1.07 -21.15
N VAL A 60 -11.39 -1.92 -20.77
CA VAL A 60 -11.56 -2.87 -19.66
C VAL A 60 -10.59 -2.52 -18.55
N MET A 61 -11.11 -2.21 -17.36
CA MET A 61 -10.35 -1.93 -16.15
C MET A 61 -10.31 -3.16 -15.24
N ALA A 62 -9.20 -3.43 -14.58
CA ALA A 62 -9.07 -4.54 -13.66
C ALA A 62 -8.49 -4.10 -12.31
N SER A 63 -9.08 -4.59 -11.19
CA SER A 63 -8.60 -4.34 -9.83
C SER A 63 -8.54 -5.66 -9.06
N LEU A 64 -7.41 -6.34 -9.13
CA LEU A 64 -7.23 -7.74 -8.77
C LEU A 64 -6.12 -7.93 -7.72
N PRO A 65 -6.15 -9.00 -6.91
CA PRO A 65 -5.30 -9.14 -5.72
C PRO A 65 -3.83 -9.49 -6.04
N THR A 66 -3.57 -10.27 -7.10
CA THR A 66 -2.24 -10.80 -7.38
C THR A 66 -1.86 -10.69 -8.86
N PRO A 67 -0.54 -10.66 -9.16
CA PRO A 67 -0.05 -10.66 -10.54
C PRO A 67 -0.55 -11.84 -11.39
N ASP A 68 -0.63 -13.04 -10.80
CA ASP A 68 -1.10 -14.25 -11.52
C ASP A 68 -2.59 -14.17 -11.87
N VAL A 69 -3.41 -13.58 -10.98
CA VAL A 69 -4.84 -13.35 -11.27
C VAL A 69 -4.99 -12.33 -12.39
N VAL A 70 -4.19 -11.23 -12.39
CA VAL A 70 -4.20 -10.27 -13.50
C VAL A 70 -3.82 -10.94 -14.81
N ARG A 71 -2.76 -11.75 -14.82
CA ARG A 71 -2.36 -12.49 -16.01
C ARG A 71 -3.47 -13.43 -16.49
N ALA A 72 -4.07 -14.22 -15.60
CA ALA A 72 -5.16 -15.15 -15.96
C ALA A 72 -6.38 -14.41 -16.55
N VAL A 73 -6.77 -13.28 -15.93
CA VAL A 73 -7.88 -12.43 -16.40
C VAL A 73 -7.55 -11.77 -17.75
N ALA A 74 -6.33 -11.30 -17.93
CA ALA A 74 -5.94 -10.66 -19.17
C ALA A 74 -5.74 -11.65 -20.33
N THR A 75 -5.12 -12.82 -20.09
CA THR A 75 -4.59 -13.69 -21.14
C THR A 75 -5.09 -15.14 -21.11
N GLY A 76 -5.99 -15.51 -20.21
CA GLY A 76 -6.58 -16.86 -20.14
C GLY A 76 -7.66 -17.09 -21.22
N ASP A 77 -8.15 -18.33 -21.33
CA ASP A 77 -9.11 -18.78 -22.36
C ASP A 77 -10.45 -18.00 -22.35
N ALA A 78 -10.89 -17.54 -21.17
CA ALA A 78 -12.03 -16.65 -21.01
C ALA A 78 -11.58 -15.22 -20.65
N GLY A 79 -10.34 -14.88 -20.96
CA GLY A 79 -9.70 -13.62 -20.63
C GLY A 79 -10.08 -12.48 -21.56
N VAL A 80 -9.58 -11.30 -21.20
CA VAL A 80 -9.79 -10.06 -21.96
C VAL A 80 -9.23 -10.16 -23.39
N ILE A 81 -8.10 -10.90 -23.57
CA ILE A 81 -7.45 -11.11 -24.86
C ILE A 81 -8.35 -11.77 -25.91
N GLU A 82 -9.35 -12.52 -25.50
CA GLU A 82 -10.28 -13.23 -26.37
C GLU A 82 -11.51 -12.36 -26.75
N GLY A 83 -11.60 -11.14 -26.24
CA GLY A 83 -12.68 -10.20 -26.53
C GLY A 83 -12.55 -9.58 -27.94
N ARG A 84 -13.70 -9.32 -28.56
CA ARG A 84 -13.78 -8.82 -29.95
C ARG A 84 -13.79 -7.30 -30.05
N ARG A 85 -14.17 -6.60 -28.98
CA ARG A 85 -14.34 -5.14 -29.01
C ARG A 85 -13.28 -4.39 -28.18
N VAL A 86 -12.61 -5.07 -27.25
CA VAL A 86 -11.62 -4.45 -26.38
C VAL A 86 -10.44 -3.86 -27.17
N ARG A 87 -10.07 -2.64 -26.83
CA ARG A 87 -8.90 -1.92 -27.38
C ARG A 87 -7.89 -1.58 -26.28
N ARG A 88 -8.37 -1.41 -25.03
CA ARG A 88 -7.57 -0.97 -23.89
C ARG A 88 -7.81 -1.86 -22.69
N PHE A 89 -6.71 -2.33 -22.09
CA PHE A 89 -6.72 -2.99 -20.80
C PHE A 89 -6.02 -2.10 -19.78
N VAL A 90 -6.77 -1.61 -18.78
CA VAL A 90 -6.27 -0.70 -17.74
C VAL A 90 -6.09 -1.48 -16.44
N ASP A 91 -4.86 -1.73 -16.02
CA ASP A 91 -4.56 -2.48 -14.80
C ASP A 91 -4.42 -1.52 -13.61
N LEU A 92 -5.45 -1.50 -12.74
CA LEU A 92 -5.48 -0.74 -11.48
C LEU A 92 -4.83 -1.51 -10.32
N SER A 93 -4.39 -2.74 -10.56
CA SER A 93 -3.81 -3.64 -9.57
C SER A 93 -2.33 -3.33 -9.32
N THR A 94 -1.75 -3.93 -8.28
CA THR A 94 -0.30 -3.89 -8.05
C THR A 94 0.31 -5.23 -8.47
N THR A 95 0.96 -5.25 -9.63
CA THR A 95 1.50 -6.44 -10.30
C THR A 95 3.02 -6.44 -10.42
N GLY A 96 3.66 -5.28 -10.28
CA GLY A 96 5.08 -5.07 -10.57
C GLY A 96 5.37 -5.01 -12.07
N ALA A 97 6.47 -4.34 -12.43
CA ALA A 97 6.77 -4.05 -13.82
C ALA A 97 7.09 -5.31 -14.66
N VAL A 98 7.64 -6.35 -14.05
CA VAL A 98 7.93 -7.62 -14.76
C VAL A 98 6.66 -8.27 -15.26
N MET A 99 5.63 -8.37 -14.42
CA MET A 99 4.35 -8.97 -14.83
C MET A 99 3.60 -8.04 -15.79
N ALA A 100 3.60 -6.73 -15.53
CA ALA A 100 3.00 -5.76 -16.43
C ALA A 100 3.54 -5.89 -17.86
N ARG A 101 4.86 -5.99 -18.03
CA ARG A 101 5.48 -6.20 -19.36
C ARG A 101 5.08 -7.54 -20.00
N ARG A 102 5.00 -8.62 -19.21
CA ARG A 102 4.55 -9.94 -19.73
C ARG A 102 3.11 -9.89 -20.25
N VAL A 103 2.22 -9.24 -19.52
CA VAL A 103 0.82 -9.04 -19.96
C VAL A 103 0.78 -8.16 -21.21
N PHE A 104 1.52 -7.05 -21.20
CA PHE A 104 1.64 -6.14 -22.33
C PHE A 104 2.06 -6.89 -23.61
N ASP A 105 3.13 -7.67 -23.57
CA ASP A 105 3.63 -8.41 -24.74
C ASP A 105 2.58 -9.39 -25.27
N ALA A 106 1.84 -10.07 -24.39
CA ALA A 106 0.80 -11.01 -24.78
C ALA A 106 -0.40 -10.33 -25.45
N ILE A 107 -0.95 -9.27 -24.86
CA ILE A 107 -2.19 -8.63 -25.38
C ILE A 107 -1.91 -7.72 -26.57
N LYS A 108 -0.69 -7.18 -26.68
CA LYS A 108 -0.24 -6.36 -27.83
C LYS A 108 -0.35 -7.14 -29.16
N ALA A 109 -0.07 -8.44 -29.13
CA ALA A 109 -0.19 -9.30 -30.31
C ALA A 109 -1.62 -9.37 -30.87
N ARG A 110 -2.62 -9.02 -30.06
CA ARG A 110 -4.05 -8.91 -30.45
C ARG A 110 -4.49 -7.46 -30.68
N GLY A 111 -3.56 -6.50 -30.73
CA GLY A 111 -3.87 -5.08 -30.93
C GLY A 111 -4.47 -4.39 -29.71
N ILE A 112 -4.41 -5.01 -28.52
CA ILE A 112 -4.90 -4.42 -27.28
C ILE A 112 -3.78 -3.63 -26.61
N VAL A 113 -4.06 -2.39 -26.23
CA VAL A 113 -3.11 -1.53 -25.54
C VAL A 113 -3.25 -1.71 -24.03
N GLN A 114 -2.16 -2.02 -23.33
CA GLN A 114 -2.12 -1.99 -21.87
C GLN A 114 -1.82 -0.59 -21.35
N ILE A 115 -2.54 -0.19 -20.32
CA ILE A 115 -2.29 1.01 -19.52
C ILE A 115 -2.12 0.54 -18.07
N ASP A 116 -0.93 0.72 -17.51
CA ASP A 116 -0.73 0.50 -16.07
C ASP A 116 -1.31 1.70 -15.32
N SER A 117 -2.11 1.45 -14.33
CA SER A 117 -2.80 2.50 -13.58
C SER A 117 -2.96 2.15 -12.09
N PRO A 118 -1.92 1.61 -11.42
CA PRO A 118 -2.04 1.29 -10.01
C PRO A 118 -2.38 2.52 -9.18
N VAL A 119 -3.11 2.29 -8.08
CA VAL A 119 -3.68 3.33 -7.26
C VAL A 119 -3.15 3.33 -5.82
N SER A 120 -3.14 4.49 -5.17
CA SER A 120 -2.80 4.65 -3.76
C SER A 120 -3.80 5.56 -3.05
N GLY A 121 -4.17 5.23 -1.80
CA GLY A 121 -5.15 5.98 -1.00
C GLY A 121 -6.13 5.05 -0.25
N GLY A 122 -6.01 3.73 -0.45
CA GLY A 122 -6.81 2.71 0.24
C GLY A 122 -8.32 2.80 -0.07
N VAL A 123 -9.11 2.02 0.67
CA VAL A 123 -10.57 1.93 0.49
C VAL A 123 -11.25 3.29 0.68
N THR A 124 -10.79 4.08 1.65
CA THR A 124 -11.33 5.42 1.90
C THR A 124 -11.09 6.36 0.71
N GLY A 125 -9.89 6.33 0.11
CA GLY A 125 -9.57 7.11 -1.07
C GLY A 125 -10.40 6.69 -2.28
N ALA A 126 -10.59 5.37 -2.48
CA ALA A 126 -11.44 4.84 -3.54
C ALA A 126 -12.90 5.30 -3.38
N ALA A 127 -13.43 5.24 -2.15
CA ALA A 127 -14.80 5.67 -1.86
C ALA A 127 -15.02 7.16 -2.11
N LYS A 128 -14.01 8.01 -1.79
CA LYS A 128 -14.06 9.47 -1.92
C LYS A 128 -13.62 9.99 -3.30
N GLY A 129 -12.99 9.17 -4.15
CA GLY A 129 -12.39 9.61 -5.41
C GLY A 129 -11.15 10.48 -5.22
N THR A 130 -10.34 10.16 -4.23
CA THR A 130 -9.12 10.91 -3.87
C THR A 130 -7.86 10.07 -4.01
N LEU A 131 -7.92 9.00 -4.81
CA LEU A 131 -6.75 8.16 -5.06
C LEU A 131 -5.65 8.93 -5.79
N ALA A 132 -4.40 8.59 -5.52
CA ALA A 132 -3.30 8.86 -6.43
C ALA A 132 -3.29 7.75 -7.50
N VAL A 133 -3.54 8.11 -8.74
CA VAL A 133 -3.65 7.20 -9.90
C VAL A 133 -2.37 7.35 -10.73
N MET A 134 -1.51 6.31 -10.74
CA MET A 134 -0.15 6.36 -11.32
C MET A 134 -0.17 5.71 -12.70
N VAL A 135 -0.28 6.52 -13.75
CA VAL A 135 -0.58 6.02 -15.09
C VAL A 135 0.67 5.92 -15.97
N SER A 136 0.87 4.78 -16.61
CA SER A 136 1.83 4.63 -17.70
C SER A 136 1.25 3.87 -18.88
N GLY A 137 1.70 4.24 -20.09
CA GLY A 137 1.25 3.71 -21.37
C GLY A 137 1.28 4.76 -22.46
N PRO A 138 0.97 4.40 -23.73
CA PRO A 138 0.97 5.33 -24.85
C PRO A 138 0.08 6.55 -24.55
N ARG A 139 0.65 7.75 -24.67
CA ARG A 139 0.00 9.00 -24.25
C ARG A 139 -1.38 9.22 -24.88
N ALA A 140 -1.55 8.85 -26.13
CA ALA A 140 -2.84 9.00 -26.84
C ALA A 140 -3.92 8.12 -26.19
N GLU A 141 -3.57 6.89 -25.81
CA GLU A 141 -4.49 5.93 -25.19
C GLU A 141 -4.77 6.29 -23.73
N VAL A 142 -3.78 6.83 -23.00
CA VAL A 142 -3.97 7.37 -21.65
C VAL A 142 -4.96 8.53 -21.68
N ARG A 143 -4.83 9.47 -22.63
CA ARG A 143 -5.80 10.59 -22.78
C ARG A 143 -7.22 10.11 -23.05
N ALA A 144 -7.39 9.01 -23.77
CA ALA A 144 -8.72 8.46 -24.07
C ALA A 144 -9.46 7.96 -22.81
N VAL A 145 -8.73 7.62 -21.74
CA VAL A 145 -9.29 7.12 -20.47
C VAL A 145 -9.12 8.09 -19.29
N GLU A 146 -8.42 9.21 -19.50
CA GLU A 146 -8.05 10.15 -18.44
C GLU A 146 -9.29 10.69 -17.69
N GLY A 147 -10.37 11.00 -18.41
CA GLY A 147 -11.62 11.43 -17.79
C GLY A 147 -12.21 10.39 -16.84
N ALA A 148 -12.17 9.12 -17.22
CA ALA A 148 -12.65 8.03 -16.35
C ALA A 148 -11.70 7.80 -15.15
N LEU A 149 -10.38 7.90 -15.36
CA LEU A 149 -9.41 7.79 -14.28
C LEU A 149 -9.49 8.97 -13.30
N ALA A 150 -9.78 10.17 -13.77
CA ALA A 150 -9.96 11.38 -12.95
C ALA A 150 -11.17 11.26 -11.99
N VAL A 151 -12.17 10.45 -12.32
CA VAL A 151 -13.28 10.12 -11.39
C VAL A 151 -12.77 9.37 -10.15
N LEU A 152 -11.70 8.61 -10.29
CA LEU A 152 -11.12 7.81 -9.21
C LEU A 152 -10.18 8.60 -8.32
N GLY A 153 -9.56 9.67 -8.84
CA GLY A 153 -8.64 10.51 -8.09
C GLY A 153 -7.74 11.38 -8.95
N LYS A 154 -6.63 11.83 -8.38
CA LYS A 154 -5.64 12.65 -9.09
C LYS A 154 -4.76 11.76 -9.97
N VAL A 155 -4.79 12.01 -11.26
CA VAL A 155 -4.02 11.28 -12.27
C VAL A 155 -2.60 11.84 -12.36
N PHE A 156 -1.61 10.95 -12.29
CA PHE A 156 -0.19 11.24 -12.49
C PHE A 156 0.31 10.43 -13.68
N PHE A 157 0.65 11.09 -14.78
CA PHE A 157 1.28 10.43 -15.90
C PHE A 157 2.77 10.19 -15.61
N ILE A 158 3.14 8.92 -15.44
CA ILE A 158 4.50 8.50 -15.05
C ILE A 158 5.41 8.35 -16.26
N GLY A 159 4.85 7.92 -17.40
CA GLY A 159 5.62 7.73 -18.64
C GLY A 159 4.90 6.82 -19.63
N GLU A 160 5.52 6.62 -20.80
CA GLU A 160 4.92 5.79 -21.86
C GLU A 160 5.28 4.31 -21.76
N GLN A 161 6.31 3.96 -20.99
CA GLN A 161 6.77 2.58 -20.88
C GLN A 161 5.85 1.75 -19.99
N SER A 162 5.47 0.56 -20.47
CA SER A 162 4.77 -0.43 -19.65
C SER A 162 5.62 -0.81 -18.44
N GLY A 163 4.98 -0.85 -17.28
CA GLY A 163 5.61 -1.12 -16.00
C GLY A 163 6.03 0.12 -15.21
N ALA A 164 6.12 1.31 -15.83
CA ALA A 164 6.58 2.51 -15.11
C ALA A 164 5.63 2.92 -13.96
N GLY A 165 4.32 2.86 -14.19
CA GLY A 165 3.31 3.06 -13.14
C GLY A 165 3.44 2.05 -12.01
N GLN A 166 3.72 0.79 -12.35
CA GLN A 166 3.92 -0.29 -11.37
C GLN A 166 5.18 -0.04 -10.52
N THR A 167 6.31 0.32 -11.14
CA THR A 167 7.54 0.68 -10.41
C THR A 167 7.27 1.83 -9.44
N MET A 168 6.59 2.90 -9.88
CA MET A 168 6.23 4.03 -9.01
C MET A 168 5.37 3.56 -7.82
N LYS A 169 4.41 2.67 -8.07
CA LYS A 169 3.57 2.09 -7.03
C LYS A 169 4.38 1.30 -6.01
N LEU A 170 5.33 0.49 -6.45
CA LEU A 170 6.20 -0.28 -5.56
C LEU A 170 7.07 0.63 -4.69
N CYS A 171 7.65 1.69 -5.26
CA CYS A 171 8.38 2.71 -4.50
C CYS A 171 7.50 3.34 -3.40
N ASN A 172 6.28 3.75 -3.75
CA ASN A 172 5.32 4.31 -2.80
C ASN A 172 4.98 3.33 -1.67
N ASN A 173 4.71 2.06 -2.00
CA ASN A 173 4.31 1.07 -1.00
C ASN A 173 5.49 0.66 -0.11
N PHE A 174 6.71 0.60 -0.64
CA PHE A 174 7.91 0.42 0.17
C PHE A 174 8.07 1.53 1.21
N LEU A 175 7.98 2.80 0.81
CA LEU A 175 8.08 3.92 1.75
C LEU A 175 6.97 3.90 2.81
N SER A 176 5.73 3.55 2.42
CA SER A 176 4.61 3.42 3.35
C SER A 176 4.80 2.29 4.37
N ALA A 177 5.36 1.15 3.94
CA ALA A 177 5.67 0.01 4.79
C ALA A 177 6.85 0.31 5.72
N ALA A 178 7.91 0.93 5.21
CA ALA A 178 9.06 1.35 5.98
C ALA A 178 8.66 2.34 7.08
N ALA A 179 7.86 3.35 6.75
CA ALA A 179 7.31 4.29 7.71
C ALA A 179 6.52 3.57 8.82
N MET A 180 5.62 2.63 8.45
CA MET A 180 4.81 1.91 9.43
C MET A 180 5.67 1.03 10.35
N THR A 181 6.65 0.32 9.79
CA THR A 181 7.53 -0.59 10.54
C THR A 181 8.46 0.18 11.48
N ALA A 182 9.15 1.20 10.96
CA ALA A 182 10.06 2.01 11.77
C ALA A 182 9.32 2.78 12.87
N THR A 183 8.15 3.35 12.57
CA THR A 183 7.33 4.02 13.58
C THR A 183 6.85 3.04 14.66
N SER A 184 6.54 1.78 14.30
CA SER A 184 6.15 0.77 15.29
C SER A 184 7.27 0.50 16.30
N GLU A 185 8.51 0.39 15.85
CA GLU A 185 9.66 0.20 16.75
C GLU A 185 9.90 1.44 17.62
N ALA A 186 9.90 2.64 17.03
CA ALA A 186 10.12 3.89 17.76
C ALA A 186 9.05 4.13 18.83
N MET A 187 7.77 3.92 18.50
CA MET A 187 6.65 4.12 19.43
C MET A 187 6.69 3.10 20.58
N VAL A 188 6.93 1.83 20.26
CA VAL A 188 7.03 0.78 21.30
C VAL A 188 8.25 1.01 22.20
N MET A 189 9.39 1.45 21.65
CA MET A 189 10.57 1.83 22.44
C MET A 189 10.24 2.96 23.42
N GLY A 190 9.61 4.03 22.96
CA GLY A 190 9.25 5.17 23.82
C GLY A 190 8.24 4.79 24.90
N VAL A 191 7.22 3.99 24.58
CA VAL A 191 6.25 3.47 25.55
C VAL A 191 6.95 2.60 26.60
N LYS A 192 7.90 1.77 26.19
CA LYS A 192 8.69 0.96 27.12
C LYS A 192 9.57 1.82 28.05
N ALA A 193 10.04 2.98 27.56
CA ALA A 193 10.75 3.98 28.35
C ALA A 193 9.82 4.80 29.27
N GLY A 194 8.50 4.62 29.19
CA GLY A 194 7.51 5.29 30.03
C GLY A 194 6.92 6.57 29.42
N LEU A 195 7.14 6.83 28.14
CA LEU A 195 6.57 7.99 27.45
C LEU A 195 5.09 7.75 27.12
N ASP A 196 4.31 8.82 27.15
CA ASP A 196 2.92 8.80 26.67
C ASP A 196 2.88 8.73 25.14
N PRO A 197 2.21 7.72 24.54
CA PRO A 197 2.20 7.54 23.09
C PRO A 197 1.47 8.64 22.32
N SER A 198 0.48 9.31 22.91
CA SER A 198 -0.19 10.44 22.26
C SER A 198 0.74 11.66 22.18
N LEU A 199 1.42 11.98 23.30
CA LEU A 199 2.42 13.04 23.32
C LEU A 199 3.59 12.73 22.38
N MET A 200 4.00 11.45 22.30
CA MET A 200 5.04 11.05 21.32
C MET A 200 4.64 11.38 19.88
N LEU A 201 3.39 11.09 19.48
CA LEU A 201 2.91 11.42 18.14
C LEU A 201 2.92 12.94 17.89
N ASP A 202 2.48 13.74 18.86
CA ASP A 202 2.48 15.20 18.74
C ASP A 202 3.90 15.75 18.54
N VAL A 203 4.85 15.26 19.32
CA VAL A 203 6.27 15.66 19.21
C VAL A 203 6.85 15.21 17.87
N ILE A 204 6.65 13.94 17.47
CA ILE A 204 7.18 13.41 16.22
C ILE A 204 6.60 14.15 15.01
N ASN A 205 5.29 14.45 15.03
CA ASN A 205 4.61 15.18 13.95
C ASN A 205 5.02 16.66 13.87
N SER A 206 5.52 17.21 14.96
CA SER A 206 6.11 18.56 14.99
C SER A 206 7.58 18.58 14.55
N GLY A 207 8.23 17.43 14.45
CA GLY A 207 9.65 17.28 14.14
C GLY A 207 9.93 16.62 12.79
N SER A 208 11.20 16.29 12.56
CA SER A 208 11.70 15.66 11.34
C SER A 208 11.32 14.16 11.20
N GLY A 209 10.81 13.54 12.26
CA GLY A 209 10.33 12.15 12.24
C GLY A 209 8.96 11.95 11.62
N ARG A 210 8.28 13.04 11.27
CA ARG A 210 6.93 13.04 10.69
C ARG A 210 6.87 12.19 9.42
N ASN A 211 5.85 11.32 9.33
CA ASN A 211 5.62 10.46 8.19
C ASN A 211 4.16 9.97 8.14
N THR A 212 3.77 9.24 7.09
CA THR A 212 2.38 8.78 6.90
C THR A 212 1.88 7.84 8.00
N ALA A 213 2.76 7.18 8.75
CA ALA A 213 2.33 6.34 9.87
C ALA A 213 2.00 7.20 11.09
N THR A 214 2.82 8.23 11.39
CA THR A 214 2.61 9.11 12.53
C THR A 214 1.44 10.08 12.32
N GLU A 215 1.26 10.60 11.10
CA GLU A 215 0.20 11.57 10.79
C GLU A 215 -1.20 10.95 10.73
N ASP A 216 -1.33 9.68 10.32
CA ASP A 216 -2.64 9.04 10.10
C ASP A 216 -2.78 7.72 10.86
N LYS A 217 -1.91 6.73 10.55
CA LYS A 217 -2.17 5.32 10.89
C LYS A 217 -2.13 5.05 12.39
N PHE A 218 -1.17 5.65 13.11
CA PHE A 218 -1.06 5.45 14.55
C PHE A 218 -2.22 6.09 15.29
N GLY A 219 -2.54 7.36 15.02
CA GLY A 219 -3.67 8.05 15.67
C GLY A 219 -5.01 7.39 15.40
N ARG A 220 -5.24 6.98 14.13
CA ARG A 220 -6.53 6.45 13.70
C ARG A 220 -6.74 4.96 13.98
N ALA A 221 -5.71 4.14 13.94
CA ALA A 221 -5.87 2.69 13.98
C ALA A 221 -5.07 1.99 15.09
N VAL A 222 -3.85 2.45 15.41
CA VAL A 222 -2.98 1.78 16.37
C VAL A 222 -3.32 2.15 17.81
N LEU A 223 -3.32 3.44 18.15
CA LEU A 223 -3.57 3.89 19.51
C LEU A 223 -4.98 3.52 20.02
N PRO A 224 -6.05 3.65 19.22
CA PRO A 224 -7.38 3.18 19.60
C PRO A 224 -7.56 1.66 19.48
N ARG A 225 -6.54 0.92 19.01
CA ARG A 225 -6.54 -0.56 18.85
C ARG A 225 -7.59 -1.07 17.84
N LEU A 226 -7.93 -0.29 16.85
CA LEU A 226 -8.95 -0.63 15.84
C LEU A 226 -8.39 -1.52 14.71
N PHE A 227 -7.14 -1.31 14.29
CA PHE A 227 -6.45 -2.08 13.23
C PHE A 227 -7.29 -2.26 11.97
N ASN A 228 -7.83 -1.18 11.42
CA ASN A 228 -8.86 -1.16 10.38
C ASN A 228 -8.57 -0.19 9.23
N LEU A 229 -7.31 -0.07 8.82
CA LEU A 229 -6.92 0.74 7.64
C LEU A 229 -7.52 0.21 6.34
N GLY A 230 -7.82 -1.10 6.28
CA GLY A 230 -8.38 -1.75 5.11
C GLY A 230 -7.33 -2.20 4.08
N PHE A 231 -6.08 -2.40 4.52
CA PHE A 231 -5.02 -2.99 3.70
C PHE A 231 -4.29 -4.07 4.51
N THR A 232 -4.26 -5.30 3.99
CA THR A 232 -3.75 -6.43 4.77
C THR A 232 -2.23 -6.52 4.77
N THR A 233 -1.67 -7.10 5.84
CA THR A 233 -0.23 -7.36 5.96
C THR A 233 0.28 -8.26 4.83
N GLY A 234 -0.50 -9.27 4.42
CA GLY A 234 -0.13 -10.16 3.31
C GLY A 234 -0.02 -9.44 1.97
N LEU A 235 -0.96 -8.53 1.66
CA LEU A 235 -0.89 -7.72 0.44
C LEU A 235 0.33 -6.79 0.45
N MET A 236 0.65 -6.15 1.59
CA MET A 236 1.85 -5.33 1.68
C MET A 236 3.13 -6.18 1.55
N THR A 237 3.16 -7.37 2.17
CA THR A 237 4.29 -8.30 2.03
C THR A 237 4.49 -8.72 0.57
N LYS A 238 3.41 -9.01 -0.16
CA LYS A 238 3.46 -9.27 -1.61
C LYS A 238 4.07 -8.09 -2.36
N ASP A 239 3.62 -6.87 -2.09
CA ASP A 239 4.11 -5.68 -2.78
C ASP A 239 5.60 -5.43 -2.50
N LEU A 240 6.08 -5.67 -1.27
CA LEU A 240 7.51 -5.56 -0.96
C LEU A 240 8.35 -6.65 -1.64
N LYS A 241 7.83 -7.87 -1.76
CA LYS A 241 8.51 -8.93 -2.54
C LYS A 241 8.65 -8.56 -4.01
N LEU A 242 7.62 -7.97 -4.61
CA LEU A 242 7.69 -7.42 -5.96
C LEU A 242 8.71 -6.27 -6.04
N CYS A 243 8.75 -5.38 -5.06
CA CYS A 243 9.72 -4.29 -4.99
C CYS A 243 11.16 -4.81 -4.91
N LEU A 244 11.43 -5.81 -4.07
CA LEU A 244 12.75 -6.46 -3.97
C LEU A 244 13.16 -7.17 -5.27
N ALA A 245 12.21 -7.81 -5.95
CA ALA A 245 12.48 -8.46 -7.23
C ALA A 245 12.83 -7.42 -8.32
N GLU A 246 12.12 -6.30 -8.35
CA GLU A 246 12.39 -5.18 -9.25
C GLU A 246 13.75 -4.53 -8.95
N GLY A 247 14.05 -4.24 -7.67
CA GLY A 247 15.34 -3.70 -7.24
C GLY A 247 16.51 -4.59 -7.71
N ARG A 248 16.37 -5.91 -7.53
CA ARG A 248 17.37 -6.88 -8.03
C ARG A 248 17.53 -6.83 -9.54
N ALA A 249 16.43 -6.78 -10.28
CA ALA A 249 16.46 -6.71 -11.75
C ALA A 249 17.12 -5.43 -12.27
N LEU A 250 17.04 -4.33 -11.50
CA LEU A 250 17.65 -3.04 -11.81
C LEU A 250 19.06 -2.87 -11.21
N GLY A 251 19.57 -3.85 -10.45
CA GLY A 251 20.88 -3.76 -9.79
C GLY A 251 20.93 -2.76 -8.61
N VAL A 252 19.78 -2.41 -8.02
CA VAL A 252 19.69 -1.49 -6.89
C VAL A 252 19.77 -2.27 -5.58
N PRO A 253 20.70 -1.95 -4.66
CA PRO A 253 20.74 -2.56 -3.33
C PRO A 253 19.53 -2.07 -2.51
N MET A 254 18.80 -3.01 -1.89
CA MET A 254 17.53 -2.76 -1.21
C MET A 254 17.54 -3.28 0.24
N GLU A 255 18.58 -2.97 1.01
CA GLU A 255 18.80 -3.52 2.37
C GLU A 255 17.66 -3.13 3.33
N VAL A 256 17.23 -1.88 3.30
CA VAL A 256 16.09 -1.41 4.14
C VAL A 256 14.80 -2.14 3.76
N ALA A 257 14.54 -2.32 2.45
CA ALA A 257 13.37 -3.07 2.00
C ALA A 257 13.41 -4.53 2.44
N GLN A 258 14.60 -5.16 2.47
CA GLN A 258 14.78 -6.53 2.99
C GLN A 258 14.40 -6.61 4.48
N ALA A 259 14.91 -5.68 5.30
CA ALA A 259 14.59 -5.63 6.74
C ALA A 259 13.09 -5.43 6.99
N VAL A 260 12.47 -4.49 6.27
CA VAL A 260 11.03 -4.24 6.36
C VAL A 260 10.22 -5.47 5.91
N THR A 261 10.61 -6.12 4.81
CA THR A 261 9.95 -7.34 4.33
C THR A 261 10.01 -8.45 5.37
N ALA A 262 11.17 -8.68 5.97
CA ALA A 262 11.34 -9.69 7.01
C ALA A 262 10.44 -9.43 8.24
N MET A 263 10.24 -8.16 8.63
CA MET A 263 9.31 -7.80 9.70
C MET A 263 7.86 -8.09 9.31
N LEU A 264 7.45 -7.78 8.09
CA LEU A 264 6.09 -8.07 7.62
C LEU A 264 5.84 -9.57 7.47
N GLU A 265 6.80 -10.36 6.98
CA GLU A 265 6.71 -11.82 6.92
C GLU A 265 6.54 -12.42 8.32
N ARG A 266 7.28 -11.92 9.30
CA ARG A 266 7.11 -12.29 10.70
C ARG A 266 5.72 -11.93 11.19
N THR A 267 5.21 -10.74 10.89
CA THR A 267 3.86 -10.33 11.25
C THR A 267 2.81 -11.25 10.62
N CYS A 268 2.97 -11.62 9.35
CA CYS A 268 2.11 -12.61 8.70
C CYS A 268 2.12 -13.96 9.43
N SER A 269 3.29 -14.43 9.88
CA SER A 269 3.42 -15.70 10.60
C SER A 269 2.84 -15.65 12.02
N GLU A 270 3.07 -14.56 12.78
CA GLU A 270 2.71 -14.46 14.19
C GLU A 270 1.27 -13.95 14.42
N ILE A 271 0.75 -13.12 13.50
CA ILE A 271 -0.54 -12.42 13.65
C ILE A 271 -1.55 -12.91 12.61
N GLY A 272 -1.12 -13.05 11.35
CA GLY A 272 -1.92 -13.48 10.21
C GLY A 272 -1.78 -12.56 8.98
N PRO A 273 -1.73 -13.13 7.77
CA PRO A 273 -1.60 -12.36 6.52
C PRO A 273 -2.87 -11.58 6.16
N ASP A 274 -4.03 -12.00 6.63
CA ASP A 274 -5.35 -11.39 6.46
C ASP A 274 -5.58 -10.19 7.39
N LYS A 275 -4.72 -9.99 8.38
CA LYS A 275 -4.84 -8.90 9.34
C LYS A 275 -4.36 -7.59 8.74
N ASP A 276 -4.90 -6.49 9.28
CA ASP A 276 -4.55 -5.14 8.85
C ASP A 276 -3.05 -4.85 9.02
N LEU A 277 -2.46 -4.12 8.10
CA LEU A 277 -1.04 -3.75 8.11
C LEU A 277 -0.59 -3.11 9.43
N THR A 278 -1.47 -2.35 10.09
CA THR A 278 -1.15 -1.70 11.35
C THR A 278 -0.89 -2.67 12.48
N THR A 279 -1.24 -3.96 12.31
CA THR A 279 -0.91 -5.00 13.30
C THR A 279 0.58 -5.32 13.39
N VAL A 280 1.43 -4.79 12.49
CA VAL A 280 2.90 -4.91 12.60
C VAL A 280 3.41 -4.39 13.95
N VAL A 281 2.76 -3.40 14.55
CA VAL A 281 3.09 -2.92 15.89
C VAL A 281 2.95 -4.03 16.95
N GLN A 282 1.96 -4.92 16.82
CA GLN A 282 1.73 -6.01 17.75
C GLN A 282 2.88 -7.03 17.77
N THR A 283 3.54 -7.24 16.63
CA THR A 283 4.75 -8.08 16.57
C THR A 283 5.88 -7.47 17.40
N VAL A 284 6.06 -6.14 17.36
CA VAL A 284 7.05 -5.43 18.18
C VAL A 284 6.63 -5.44 19.65
N GLU A 285 5.36 -5.14 19.95
CA GLU A 285 4.79 -5.13 21.31
C GLU A 285 4.99 -6.46 22.05
N ARG A 286 4.68 -7.58 21.38
CA ARG A 286 4.83 -8.94 21.97
C ARG A 286 6.27 -9.19 22.40
N ARG A 287 7.23 -8.82 21.58
CA ARG A 287 8.65 -9.01 21.86
C ARG A 287 9.19 -8.05 22.91
N ALA A 288 8.65 -6.83 22.95
CA ALA A 288 9.02 -5.82 23.92
C ALA A 288 8.31 -5.97 25.27
N GLY A 289 7.21 -6.73 25.36
CA GLY A 289 6.42 -6.91 26.57
C GLY A 289 5.63 -5.67 26.99
N VAL A 290 5.28 -4.78 26.05
CA VAL A 290 4.49 -3.56 26.29
C VAL A 290 3.43 -3.39 25.21
N LYS A 291 2.40 -2.57 25.48
CA LYS A 291 1.35 -2.22 24.51
C LYS A 291 1.39 -0.73 24.20
N CYS A 292 1.41 -0.38 22.93
CA CYS A 292 1.27 0.97 22.43
C CYS A 292 -0.22 1.29 22.22
N ALA A 293 -0.86 1.87 23.24
CA ALA A 293 -2.28 2.24 23.20
C ALA A 293 -2.46 3.65 23.74
N GLY A 294 -3.34 4.45 23.14
CA GLY A 294 -3.71 5.79 23.62
C GLY A 294 -4.72 5.70 24.78
N GLY A 295 -4.54 6.56 25.78
CA GLY A 295 -5.47 6.72 26.92
C GLY A 295 -5.19 5.81 28.12
N ALA A 296 -4.87 6.45 29.27
CA ALA A 296 -4.53 5.95 30.59
C ALA A 296 -3.19 5.21 30.71
N LYS A 297 -2.38 5.67 31.66
CA LYS A 297 -1.08 5.14 32.13
C LYS A 297 -0.81 3.69 31.68
N ALA A 298 0.26 3.49 30.92
CA ALA A 298 0.71 2.16 30.47
C ALA A 298 0.43 1.10 31.56
N ALA A 299 -0.56 0.25 31.30
CA ALA A 299 -0.85 -0.85 32.22
C ALA A 299 0.35 -1.80 32.18
N ARG A 300 1.13 -1.77 33.23
CA ARG A 300 2.20 -2.76 33.47
C ARG A 300 1.57 -4.14 33.44
N CYS A 301 2.12 -5.02 32.61
CA CYS A 301 1.74 -6.43 32.63
C CYS A 301 1.97 -6.97 34.07
N PRO A 302 1.00 -7.68 34.72
CA PRO A 302 1.11 -8.07 36.12
C PRO A 302 2.22 -9.06 36.46
N ASN A 303 2.99 -9.54 35.49
CA ASN A 303 3.96 -10.64 35.68
C ASN A 303 5.45 -10.26 35.56
N ASP A 304 5.81 -8.98 35.58
CA ASP A 304 7.24 -8.60 35.55
C ASP A 304 7.83 -8.42 36.96
N ARG A 305 8.03 -9.55 37.63
CA ARG A 305 8.74 -9.60 38.94
C ARG A 305 10.27 -9.62 38.80
N ARG A 306 10.85 -9.37 37.66
CA ARG A 306 12.32 -9.39 37.50
C ARG A 306 12.78 -8.32 36.53
N MET A 307 12.97 -7.10 37.03
CA MET A 307 14.04 -6.20 36.66
C MET A 307 14.06 -5.02 37.64
N ARG A 308 15.04 -5.02 38.54
CA ARG A 308 15.42 -3.81 39.28
C ARG A 308 15.97 -2.81 38.24
N PRO A 309 15.61 -1.52 38.34
CA PRO A 309 16.20 -0.51 37.48
C PRO A 309 17.73 -0.48 37.66
N PRO A 310 18.53 -0.30 36.62
CA PRO A 310 19.95 -0.03 36.78
C PRO A 310 20.11 1.25 37.59
N ALA A 311 21.09 1.26 38.48
CA ALA A 311 21.44 2.40 39.33
C ALA A 311 21.73 3.64 38.46
N PRO A 312 21.41 4.86 38.93
CA PRO A 312 21.67 6.08 38.17
C PRO A 312 23.15 6.21 37.85
N TYR A 313 23.46 6.49 36.60
CA TYR A 313 24.79 6.78 36.12
C TYR A 313 25.26 8.07 36.80
N MET A 314 26.06 7.95 37.87
CA MET A 314 26.80 9.08 38.45
C MET A 314 27.88 9.48 37.43
N MET A 315 27.72 10.63 36.81
CA MET A 315 28.82 11.28 36.10
C MET A 315 29.89 11.63 37.10
N ALA A 316 31.01 10.92 37.04
CA ALA A 316 32.24 11.30 37.71
C ALA A 316 32.86 12.48 36.94
N ASN A 317 32.49 13.69 37.37
CA ASN A 317 33.14 14.93 36.97
C ASN A 317 34.13 15.30 38.04
N SER A 318 35.35 14.75 37.99
CA SER A 318 36.47 15.28 38.75
C SER A 318 37.80 14.91 38.06
N ALA A 319 38.50 15.89 37.60
CA ALA A 319 39.89 15.98 37.26
C ALA A 319 40.19 16.51 35.85
N LEU A 320 40.01 17.80 35.69
CA LEU A 320 40.81 18.62 34.72
C LEU A 320 40.69 20.10 35.10
N ARG A 321 41.22 20.43 36.32
CA ARG A 321 41.66 21.76 36.66
C ARG A 321 43.09 21.61 37.22
N ARG A 322 44.09 21.94 36.42
CA ARG A 322 45.39 22.54 36.78
C ARG A 322 46.36 22.38 35.60
N SER A 323 46.56 23.45 34.90
CA SER A 323 47.88 24.07 34.61
C SER A 323 47.75 24.98 33.38
N VAL A 324 47.37 26.20 33.62
CA VAL A 324 47.76 27.32 32.74
C VAL A 324 48.40 28.34 33.69
N THR A 325 49.71 28.34 33.75
CA THR A 325 50.47 29.46 34.34
C THR A 325 51.69 29.64 33.48
N SER A 326 51.83 30.89 32.99
CA SER A 326 53.03 31.57 32.53
C SER A 326 53.78 31.08 31.30
N MET A 327 53.70 31.88 30.23
CA MET A 327 54.83 32.41 29.53
C MET A 327 54.41 33.72 28.84
N GLN A 328 54.96 34.85 29.36
CA GLN A 328 54.91 36.13 28.69
C GLN A 328 56.11 36.28 27.76
N PRO A 329 56.14 37.30 26.89
CA PRO A 329 56.91 37.32 25.65
C PRO A 329 58.34 37.86 25.82
N GLY A 330 59.18 37.42 24.91
CA GLY A 330 60.47 37.99 24.55
C GLY A 330 60.50 38.05 23.03
#